data_874f494322ddd8ba7bedcef68bd52dcc
#
_entry.id   874f494322ddd8ba7bedcef68bd52dcc
#
_cell.length_a   1.000
_cell.length_b   1.000
_cell.length_c   1.000
_cell.angle_alpha   90.00
_cell.angle_beta   90.00
_cell.angle_gamma   90.00
#
_symmetry.space_group_name_H-M   'P 1'
#
loop_
_entity.id
_entity.type
_entity.pdbx_description
1 polymer ?
#
loop_
_entity_poly.entity_id
_entity_poly.type
_entity_poly.pdbx_seq_one_letter_code
_entity_poly.pdbx_strand_id
1 'polypeptide(L)'
;NTNDGWQLEFEDGAVMNVDKAEHVKEAAAVMSQYFDILGIRAFPTLENQVEDYGEKLINAFLKNASVPILNMESSTQHPLQSVADLVTIEEYKAVKKPKIVLSWAPHPKALPQSVANSFAIWTQAAGYDLTITHPKGMELSPNFVGSATVEYDQKKAFEGADFIYTKNWSSFNNYGQSLQNQDDWMVTQEKMNLTN
;
A
#
# COMPACT_ATOMS: atom_id res chain seq x y z
N ASN A 1 6.91 -3.57 17.86
CA ASN A 1 8.07 -2.69 18.02
C ASN A 1 8.97 -2.87 16.80
N THR A 2 9.01 -1.88 15.95
CA THR A 2 9.76 -1.92 14.69
C THR A 2 11.27 -1.77 14.89
N ASN A 3 11.73 -1.48 16.11
CA ASN A 3 13.14 -1.29 16.42
C ASN A 3 13.88 -2.58 16.80
N ASP A 4 13.18 -3.70 16.97
CA ASP A 4 13.77 -5.00 17.30
C ASP A 4 13.79 -5.96 16.10
N GLY A 5 13.61 -5.42 14.89
CA GLY A 5 13.67 -6.20 13.65
C GLY A 5 15.08 -6.71 13.37
N TRP A 6 15.17 -7.80 12.62
CA TRP A 6 16.42 -8.36 12.16
C TRP A 6 17.24 -7.32 11.38
N GLN A 7 18.37 -6.90 11.96
CA GLN A 7 19.19 -5.85 11.39
C GLN A 7 20.14 -6.43 10.35
N LEU A 8 19.83 -6.17 9.09
CA LEU A 8 20.62 -6.63 7.96
C LEU A 8 21.55 -5.53 7.43
N GLU A 9 22.73 -5.94 7.01
CA GLU A 9 23.62 -5.11 6.20
C GLU A 9 23.31 -5.28 4.71
N PHE A 10 23.36 -4.20 3.96
CA PHE A 10 23.04 -4.16 2.53
C PHE A 10 24.22 -3.77 1.64
N GLU A 11 25.27 -3.15 2.22
CA GLU A 11 26.39 -2.63 1.45
C GLU A 11 27.41 -3.74 1.15
N ASP A 12 27.72 -3.90 -0.15
CA ASP A 12 28.69 -4.88 -0.60
C ASP A 12 30.09 -4.59 -0.05
N GLY A 13 30.72 -5.58 0.58
CA GLY A 13 32.05 -5.44 1.16
C GLY A 13 32.09 -4.75 2.53
N ALA A 14 30.95 -4.49 3.13
CA ALA A 14 30.90 -3.93 4.48
C ALA A 14 31.58 -4.87 5.49
N VAL A 15 32.32 -4.28 6.44
CA VAL A 15 32.93 -5.01 7.54
C VAL A 15 31.88 -5.19 8.64
N MET A 16 31.51 -6.45 8.91
CA MET A 16 30.49 -6.83 9.89
C MET A 16 31.03 -6.74 11.32
N ASN A 17 31.25 -5.54 11.83
CA ASN A 17 31.93 -5.35 13.11
C ASN A 17 31.20 -4.47 14.14
N VAL A 18 29.97 -4.00 13.87
CA VAL A 18 29.29 -3.04 14.76
C VAL A 18 27.87 -3.49 15.11
N ASP A 19 26.86 -3.06 14.34
CA ASP A 19 25.46 -3.15 14.78
C ASP A 19 24.60 -4.11 13.95
N LYS A 20 25.16 -4.62 12.84
CA LYS A 20 24.42 -5.48 11.92
C LYS A 20 24.71 -6.95 12.23
N ALA A 21 23.64 -7.73 12.38
CA ALA A 21 23.75 -9.14 12.73
C ALA A 21 24.20 -10.00 11.54
N GLU A 22 23.81 -9.65 10.32
CA GLU A 22 24.01 -10.47 9.12
C GLU A 22 23.91 -9.63 7.84
N HIS A 23 24.58 -10.06 6.77
CA HIS A 23 24.43 -9.45 5.46
C HIS A 23 23.21 -10.05 4.73
N VAL A 24 22.44 -9.20 4.05
CA VAL A 24 21.20 -9.62 3.34
C VAL A 24 21.45 -10.75 2.32
N LYS A 25 22.63 -10.79 1.69
CA LYS A 25 22.98 -11.85 0.73
C LYS A 25 23.04 -13.23 1.39
N GLU A 26 23.69 -13.31 2.56
CA GLU A 26 23.79 -14.56 3.33
C GLU A 26 22.44 -14.93 3.91
N ALA A 27 21.74 -13.98 4.50
CA ALA A 27 20.40 -14.17 5.02
C ALA A 27 19.42 -14.75 3.97
N ALA A 28 19.36 -14.14 2.79
CA ALA A 28 18.49 -14.60 1.72
C ALA A 28 18.87 -15.99 1.19
N ALA A 29 20.18 -16.24 1.00
CA ALA A 29 20.70 -17.52 0.54
C ALA A 29 20.43 -18.65 1.54
N VAL A 30 20.71 -18.42 2.84
CA VAL A 30 20.50 -19.40 3.90
C VAL A 30 19.01 -19.71 4.07
N MET A 31 18.15 -18.70 4.15
CA MET A 31 16.71 -18.91 4.26
C MET A 31 16.15 -19.69 3.08
N SER A 32 16.67 -19.49 1.89
CA SER A 32 16.27 -20.24 0.69
C SER A 32 16.58 -21.74 0.77
N GLN A 33 17.45 -22.20 1.70
CA GLN A 33 17.72 -23.63 1.90
C GLN A 33 16.70 -24.30 2.85
N TYR A 34 15.97 -23.50 3.62
CA TYR A 34 15.00 -24.00 4.61
C TYR A 34 13.55 -23.89 4.17
N PHE A 35 13.26 -23.02 3.20
CA PHE A 35 11.88 -22.70 2.80
C PHE A 35 11.70 -22.77 1.28
N ASP A 36 10.53 -23.18 0.84
CA ASP A 36 10.14 -23.20 -0.58
C ASP A 36 9.67 -21.83 -1.09
N ILE A 37 9.21 -20.96 -0.19
CA ILE A 37 8.74 -19.58 -0.46
C ILE A 37 9.12 -18.72 0.74
N LEU A 38 9.54 -17.49 0.48
CA LEU A 38 9.81 -16.49 1.52
C LEU A 38 8.78 -15.36 1.46
N GLY A 39 7.99 -15.22 2.52
CA GLY A 39 7.11 -14.07 2.72
C GLY A 39 7.86 -12.91 3.38
N ILE A 40 7.86 -11.73 2.73
CA ILE A 40 8.55 -10.54 3.26
C ILE A 40 7.54 -9.44 3.54
N ARG A 41 7.68 -8.83 4.72
CA ARG A 41 6.95 -7.65 5.12
C ARG A 41 7.93 -6.56 5.57
N ALA A 42 7.88 -5.40 4.90
CA ALA A 42 8.83 -4.31 5.09
C ALA A 42 8.12 -2.96 5.07
N PHE A 43 7.84 -2.41 6.24
CA PHE A 43 7.15 -1.13 6.36
C PHE A 43 8.05 0.05 5.99
N PRO A 44 7.49 1.13 5.41
CA PRO A 44 8.20 2.38 5.22
C PRO A 44 8.48 3.05 6.57
N THR A 45 9.52 3.87 6.59
CA THR A 45 9.82 4.76 7.73
C THR A 45 8.89 5.95 7.76
N LEU A 46 8.37 6.38 6.62
CA LEU A 46 7.64 7.62 6.38
C LEU A 46 8.49 8.88 6.61
N GLU A 47 9.81 8.76 6.64
CA GLU A 47 10.76 9.85 6.83
C GLU A 47 11.49 10.22 5.53
N ASN A 48 11.88 9.21 4.75
CA ASN A 48 12.60 9.40 3.49
C ASN A 48 11.88 8.69 2.34
N GLN A 49 11.20 9.47 1.51
CA GLN A 49 10.45 8.95 0.37
C GLN A 49 11.31 8.15 -0.63
N VAL A 50 12.53 8.62 -0.91
CA VAL A 50 13.42 7.98 -1.88
C VAL A 50 13.85 6.60 -1.39
N GLU A 51 14.19 6.50 -0.12
CA GLU A 51 14.58 5.22 0.49
C GLU A 51 13.40 4.25 0.58
N ASP A 52 12.27 4.72 1.07
CA ASP A 52 11.07 3.91 1.20
C ASP A 52 10.56 3.41 -0.16
N TYR A 53 10.49 4.29 -1.18
CA TYR A 53 10.08 3.93 -2.54
C TYR A 53 11.16 3.13 -3.30
N GLY A 54 12.40 3.14 -2.83
CA GLY A 54 13.47 2.29 -3.32
C GLY A 54 13.29 0.81 -3.00
N GLU A 55 12.38 0.46 -2.06
CA GLU A 55 12.04 -0.94 -1.71
C GLU A 55 13.27 -1.81 -1.42
N LYS A 56 14.26 -1.24 -0.72
CA LYS A 56 15.62 -1.81 -0.55
C LYS A 56 15.59 -3.26 -0.06
N LEU A 57 14.77 -3.56 0.94
CA LEU A 57 14.72 -4.91 1.53
C LEU A 57 14.17 -5.94 0.55
N ILE A 58 13.00 -5.68 -0.05
CA ILE A 58 12.38 -6.63 -1.00
C ILE A 58 13.29 -6.84 -2.20
N ASN A 59 13.84 -5.78 -2.78
CA ASN A 59 14.75 -5.86 -3.92
C ASN A 59 16.02 -6.65 -3.60
N ALA A 60 16.57 -6.51 -2.39
CA ALA A 60 17.72 -7.28 -1.96
C ALA A 60 17.42 -8.78 -1.84
N PHE A 61 16.27 -9.15 -1.30
CA PHE A 61 15.83 -10.55 -1.26
C PHE A 61 15.53 -11.11 -2.65
N LEU A 62 14.83 -10.36 -3.51
CA LEU A 62 14.59 -10.76 -4.91
C LEU A 62 15.89 -11.04 -5.67
N LYS A 63 16.93 -10.27 -5.40
CA LYS A 63 18.25 -10.45 -6.04
C LYS A 63 19.02 -11.67 -5.52
N ASN A 64 18.87 -12.05 -4.25
CA ASN A 64 19.76 -12.99 -3.57
C ASN A 64 19.10 -14.31 -3.13
N ALA A 65 17.77 -14.38 -3.10
CA ALA A 65 17.06 -15.62 -2.79
C ALA A 65 17.01 -16.55 -4.01
N SER A 66 17.05 -17.86 -3.77
CA SER A 66 16.87 -18.89 -4.81
C SER A 66 15.44 -19.47 -4.86
N VAL A 67 14.53 -18.97 -4.03
CA VAL A 67 13.12 -19.36 -3.95
C VAL A 67 12.23 -18.15 -4.24
N PRO A 68 10.94 -18.35 -4.62
CA PRO A 68 10.00 -17.26 -4.82
C PRO A 68 9.86 -16.36 -3.59
N ILE A 69 9.77 -15.06 -3.85
CA ILE A 69 9.51 -14.03 -2.83
C ILE A 69 8.05 -13.60 -2.92
N LEU A 70 7.34 -13.66 -1.81
CA LEU A 70 5.99 -13.17 -1.66
C LEU A 70 6.01 -11.84 -0.90
N ASN A 71 5.60 -10.75 -1.58
CA ASN A 71 5.41 -9.46 -0.92
C ASN A 71 4.15 -9.50 -0.04
N MET A 72 4.33 -9.58 1.27
CA MET A 72 3.21 -9.56 2.23
C MET A 72 2.74 -8.14 2.54
N GLU A 73 3.64 -7.18 2.54
CA GLU A 73 3.45 -5.73 2.51
C GLU A 73 4.82 -5.07 2.41
N SER A 74 4.96 -4.11 1.53
CA SER A 74 6.16 -3.28 1.40
C SER A 74 5.83 -1.79 1.57
N SER A 75 6.81 -0.95 1.37
CA SER A 75 6.62 0.50 1.48
C SER A 75 5.57 1.03 0.52
N THR A 76 5.50 0.48 -0.68
CA THR A 76 4.61 0.98 -1.74
C THR A 76 3.45 0.05 -2.08
N GLN A 77 3.48 -1.22 -1.69
CA GLN A 77 2.47 -2.20 -2.11
C GLN A 77 2.09 -3.19 -1.02
N HIS A 78 0.84 -3.67 -1.08
CA HIS A 78 0.29 -4.75 -0.27
C HIS A 78 -0.54 -5.70 -1.16
N PRO A 79 0.08 -6.49 -2.04
CA PRO A 79 -0.63 -7.25 -3.07
C PRO A 79 -1.60 -8.28 -2.50
N LEU A 80 -1.26 -8.95 -1.39
CA LEU A 80 -2.16 -9.94 -0.77
C LEU A 80 -3.48 -9.34 -0.27
N GLN A 81 -3.43 -8.09 0.25
CA GLN A 81 -4.64 -7.37 0.64
C GLN A 81 -5.51 -7.11 -0.59
N SER A 82 -4.90 -6.63 -1.68
CA SER A 82 -5.64 -6.32 -2.90
C SER A 82 -6.24 -7.55 -3.58
N VAL A 83 -5.58 -8.70 -3.50
CA VAL A 83 -6.17 -9.98 -3.95
C VAL A 83 -7.41 -10.32 -3.13
N ALA A 84 -7.33 -10.20 -1.80
CA ALA A 84 -8.49 -10.45 -0.92
C ALA A 84 -9.64 -9.47 -1.20
N ASP A 85 -9.32 -8.19 -1.41
CA ASP A 85 -10.30 -7.17 -1.76
C ASP A 85 -10.99 -7.47 -3.10
N LEU A 86 -10.24 -7.88 -4.12
CA LEU A 86 -10.81 -8.26 -5.42
C LEU A 86 -11.68 -9.50 -5.34
N VAL A 87 -11.28 -10.52 -4.57
CA VAL A 87 -12.11 -11.71 -4.33
C VAL A 87 -13.44 -11.29 -3.70
N THR A 88 -13.40 -10.41 -2.71
CA THR A 88 -14.60 -9.87 -2.08
C THR A 88 -15.49 -9.11 -3.07
N ILE A 89 -14.89 -8.25 -3.91
CA ILE A 89 -15.64 -7.53 -4.95
C ILE A 89 -16.26 -8.51 -5.94
N GLU A 90 -15.53 -9.54 -6.38
CA GLU A 90 -16.06 -10.57 -7.30
C GLU A 90 -17.23 -11.35 -6.71
N GLU A 91 -17.20 -11.66 -5.41
CA GLU A 91 -18.26 -12.38 -4.73
C GLU A 91 -19.55 -11.55 -4.55
N TYR A 92 -19.41 -10.24 -4.36
CA TYR A 92 -20.54 -9.37 -4.00
C TYR A 92 -21.01 -8.43 -5.12
N LYS A 93 -20.28 -8.33 -6.24
CA LYS A 93 -20.71 -7.45 -7.34
C LYS A 93 -22.02 -7.90 -7.97
N ALA A 94 -22.96 -6.97 -8.12
CA ALA A 94 -24.21 -7.19 -8.83
C ALA A 94 -24.13 -6.90 -10.34
N VAL A 95 -23.10 -6.17 -10.78
CA VAL A 95 -22.88 -5.75 -12.17
C VAL A 95 -21.51 -6.17 -12.67
N LYS A 96 -21.37 -6.33 -13.99
CA LYS A 96 -20.11 -6.82 -14.59
C LYS A 96 -18.92 -5.88 -14.36
N LYS A 97 -19.17 -4.57 -14.37
CA LYS A 97 -18.17 -3.52 -14.13
C LYS A 97 -18.69 -2.59 -13.04
N PRO A 98 -18.46 -2.90 -11.77
CA PRO A 98 -18.88 -2.04 -10.68
C PRO A 98 -18.11 -0.71 -10.66
N LYS A 99 -18.78 0.35 -10.24
CA LYS A 99 -18.16 1.61 -9.86
C LYS A 99 -17.55 1.45 -8.46
N ILE A 100 -16.24 1.55 -8.37
CA ILE A 100 -15.52 1.39 -7.12
C ILE A 100 -14.91 2.72 -6.71
N VAL A 101 -15.02 3.07 -5.44
CA VAL A 101 -14.44 4.28 -4.89
C VAL A 101 -13.42 3.92 -3.81
N LEU A 102 -12.18 4.32 -4.01
CA LEU A 102 -11.15 4.36 -2.98
C LEU A 102 -11.24 5.72 -2.27
N SER A 103 -11.70 5.72 -1.04
CA SER A 103 -11.88 6.94 -0.25
C SER A 103 -10.86 7.05 0.86
N TRP A 104 -10.17 8.18 0.90
CA TRP A 104 -9.40 8.57 2.09
C TRP A 104 -10.34 8.77 3.29
N ALA A 105 -9.86 8.45 4.47
CA ALA A 105 -10.54 8.72 5.74
C ALA A 105 -9.55 9.16 6.81
N PRO A 106 -9.98 9.97 7.80
CA PRO A 106 -9.11 10.46 8.87
C PRO A 106 -8.52 9.33 9.71
N HIS A 107 -7.29 9.53 10.17
CA HIS A 107 -6.62 8.65 11.12
C HIS A 107 -5.63 9.47 11.96
N PRO A 108 -5.47 9.19 13.27
CA PRO A 108 -4.60 9.98 14.17
C PRO A 108 -3.11 9.91 13.82
N LYS A 109 -2.67 8.91 13.06
CA LYS A 109 -1.28 8.74 12.63
C LYS A 109 -1.18 8.72 11.11
N ALA A 110 -0.04 9.17 10.58
CA ALA A 110 0.31 8.92 9.19
C ALA A 110 0.42 7.41 8.93
N LEU A 111 -0.22 6.92 7.86
CA LEU A 111 -0.16 5.53 7.46
C LEU A 111 0.51 5.39 6.08
N PRO A 112 1.13 4.24 5.79
CA PRO A 112 1.71 3.95 4.48
C PRO A 112 0.69 4.06 3.35
N GLN A 113 1.18 4.36 2.15
CA GLN A 113 0.36 4.35 0.93
C GLN A 113 0.18 2.95 0.33
N SER A 114 0.89 1.95 0.83
CA SER A 114 0.99 0.59 0.28
C SER A 114 -0.35 -0.04 -0.07
N VAL A 115 -1.32 0.01 0.86
CA VAL A 115 -2.66 -0.55 0.65
C VAL A 115 -3.44 0.22 -0.41
N ALA A 116 -3.47 1.55 -0.32
CA ALA A 116 -4.18 2.40 -1.27
C ALA A 116 -3.59 2.28 -2.69
N ASN A 117 -2.25 2.27 -2.81
CA ASN A 117 -1.55 2.07 -4.08
C ASN A 117 -1.89 0.71 -4.71
N SER A 118 -1.80 -0.36 -3.92
CA SER A 118 -2.11 -1.70 -4.41
C SER A 118 -3.57 -1.81 -4.82
N PHE A 119 -4.49 -1.33 -4.01
CA PHE A 119 -5.91 -1.34 -4.35
C PHE A 119 -6.17 -0.61 -5.68
N ALA A 120 -5.55 0.55 -5.88
CA ALA A 120 -5.68 1.31 -7.12
C ALA A 120 -5.18 0.53 -8.34
N ILE A 121 -3.99 -0.08 -8.27
CA ILE A 121 -3.42 -0.88 -9.37
C ILE A 121 -4.30 -2.11 -9.68
N TRP A 122 -4.63 -2.89 -8.65
CA TRP A 122 -5.32 -4.17 -8.84
C TRP A 122 -6.75 -3.98 -9.32
N THR A 123 -7.46 -2.97 -8.81
CA THR A 123 -8.80 -2.61 -9.25
C THR A 123 -8.82 -2.24 -10.74
N GLN A 124 -7.87 -1.42 -11.19
CA GLN A 124 -7.73 -1.05 -12.60
C GLN A 124 -7.30 -2.25 -13.47
N ALA A 125 -6.38 -3.09 -12.99
CA ALA A 125 -5.97 -4.30 -13.69
C ALA A 125 -7.12 -5.31 -13.86
N ALA A 126 -8.06 -5.34 -12.93
CA ALA A 126 -9.30 -6.11 -13.06
C ALA A 126 -10.32 -5.50 -14.04
N GLY A 127 -10.03 -4.32 -14.57
CA GLY A 127 -10.88 -3.61 -15.56
C GLY A 127 -12.10 -2.94 -14.96
N TYR A 128 -12.07 -2.61 -13.66
CA TYR A 128 -13.15 -1.90 -12.98
C TYR A 128 -13.02 -0.38 -13.10
N ASP A 129 -14.13 0.31 -12.97
CA ASP A 129 -14.19 1.77 -12.94
C ASP A 129 -13.81 2.27 -11.53
N LEU A 130 -12.65 2.91 -11.42
CA LEU A 130 -12.09 3.38 -10.15
C LEU A 130 -12.14 4.89 -10.06
N THR A 131 -12.74 5.38 -8.99
CA THR A 131 -12.60 6.77 -8.54
C THR A 131 -11.79 6.80 -7.24
N ILE A 132 -10.77 7.66 -7.18
CA ILE A 132 -9.99 7.92 -5.97
C ILE A 132 -10.43 9.27 -5.42
N THR A 133 -10.86 9.31 -4.15
CA THR A 133 -11.30 10.56 -3.52
C THR A 133 -10.54 10.81 -2.22
N HIS A 134 -10.02 12.03 -2.08
CA HIS A 134 -9.19 12.43 -0.95
C HIS A 134 -9.17 13.97 -0.80
N PRO A 135 -8.83 14.50 0.40
CA PRO A 135 -8.58 15.93 0.56
C PRO A 135 -7.41 16.38 -0.31
N LYS A 136 -7.42 17.64 -0.73
CA LYS A 136 -6.24 18.24 -1.39
C LYS A 136 -5.02 18.11 -0.50
N GLY A 137 -3.89 17.70 -1.06
CA GLY A 137 -2.66 17.44 -0.36
C GLY A 137 -2.47 15.97 0.08
N MET A 138 -3.49 15.10 -0.12
CA MET A 138 -3.43 13.67 0.17
C MET A 138 -3.35 12.82 -1.11
N GLU A 139 -2.73 13.35 -2.15
CA GLU A 139 -2.55 12.63 -3.41
C GLU A 139 -1.71 11.36 -3.20
N LEU A 140 -2.06 10.32 -3.93
CA LEU A 140 -1.19 9.16 -4.15
C LEU A 140 -0.15 9.48 -5.23
N SER A 141 0.91 8.69 -5.30
CA SER A 141 1.88 8.80 -6.38
C SER A 141 1.20 8.61 -7.75
N PRO A 142 1.50 9.45 -8.75
CA PRO A 142 0.95 9.32 -10.10
C PRO A 142 1.15 7.92 -10.72
N ASN A 143 2.23 7.23 -10.34
CA ASN A 143 2.53 5.88 -10.81
C ASN A 143 1.46 4.84 -10.42
N PHE A 144 0.71 5.11 -9.36
CA PHE A 144 -0.34 4.22 -8.86
C PHE A 144 -1.75 4.68 -9.20
N VAL A 145 -1.94 5.99 -9.39
CA VAL A 145 -3.25 6.56 -9.80
C VAL A 145 -3.68 6.03 -11.17
N GLY A 146 -2.75 5.93 -12.12
CA GLY A 146 -3.02 5.38 -13.46
C GLY A 146 -4.13 6.13 -14.20
N SER A 147 -5.16 5.40 -14.65
CA SER A 147 -6.33 5.95 -15.35
C SER A 147 -7.52 6.24 -14.43
N ALA A 148 -7.38 6.07 -13.11
CA ALA A 148 -8.46 6.33 -12.17
C ALA A 148 -8.90 7.81 -12.20
N THR A 149 -10.21 8.05 -12.05
CA THR A 149 -10.72 9.40 -11.86
C THR A 149 -10.37 9.90 -10.46
N VAL A 150 -9.87 11.12 -10.34
CA VAL A 150 -9.65 11.77 -9.04
C VAL A 150 -10.76 12.76 -8.78
N GLU A 151 -11.48 12.61 -7.67
CA GLU A 151 -12.55 13.49 -7.24
C GLU A 151 -12.26 14.02 -5.83
N TYR A 152 -12.30 15.34 -5.65
CA TYR A 152 -12.04 16.00 -4.37
C TYR A 152 -13.27 16.22 -3.51
N ASP A 153 -14.46 15.90 -4.04
CA ASP A 153 -15.72 15.89 -3.30
C ASP A 153 -16.11 14.44 -3.00
N GLN A 154 -16.01 14.06 -1.74
CA GLN A 154 -16.29 12.68 -1.30
C GLN A 154 -17.74 12.26 -1.55
N LYS A 155 -18.72 13.20 -1.35
CA LYS A 155 -20.14 12.90 -1.60
C LYS A 155 -20.38 12.62 -3.08
N LYS A 156 -19.83 13.46 -3.95
CA LYS A 156 -19.93 13.30 -5.40
C LYS A 156 -19.24 12.01 -5.88
N ALA A 157 -18.11 11.64 -5.27
CA ALA A 157 -17.46 10.36 -5.59
C ALA A 157 -18.36 9.17 -5.25
N PHE A 158 -19.09 9.24 -4.13
CA PHE A 158 -19.95 8.15 -3.63
C PHE A 158 -21.25 7.97 -4.42
N GLU A 159 -21.72 9.00 -5.12
CA GLU A 159 -22.97 8.91 -5.91
C GLU A 159 -22.94 7.72 -6.87
N GLY A 160 -23.88 6.78 -6.66
CA GLY A 160 -24.01 5.59 -7.51
C GLY A 160 -22.79 4.66 -7.50
N ALA A 161 -21.97 4.67 -6.45
CA ALA A 161 -20.90 3.70 -6.29
C ALA A 161 -21.47 2.34 -5.86
N ASP A 162 -20.89 1.26 -6.36
CA ASP A 162 -21.24 -0.11 -5.97
C ASP A 162 -20.39 -0.58 -4.78
N PHE A 163 -19.16 -0.06 -4.67
CA PHE A 163 -18.24 -0.38 -3.57
C PHE A 163 -17.51 0.87 -3.09
N ILE A 164 -17.42 1.01 -1.78
CA ILE A 164 -16.59 2.02 -1.12
C ILE A 164 -15.47 1.32 -0.34
N TYR A 165 -14.24 1.53 -0.76
CA TYR A 165 -13.05 1.10 -0.03
C TYR A 165 -12.46 2.26 0.75
N THR A 166 -12.57 2.22 2.06
CA THR A 166 -12.15 3.32 2.93
C THR A 166 -10.80 3.02 3.56
N LYS A 167 -9.83 3.90 3.34
CA LYS A 167 -8.47 3.75 3.89
C LYS A 167 -7.85 5.10 4.19
N ASN A 168 -7.05 5.18 5.26
CA ASN A 168 -6.15 6.31 5.47
C ASN A 168 -4.81 6.06 4.76
N TRP A 169 -4.20 7.10 4.23
CA TRP A 169 -2.81 7.13 3.77
C TRP A 169 -2.20 8.51 3.98
N SER A 170 -0.88 8.57 4.10
CA SER A 170 -0.11 9.81 4.18
C SER A 170 0.09 10.44 2.79
N SER A 171 0.35 11.75 2.77
CA SER A 171 0.60 12.48 1.54
C SER A 171 1.83 11.94 0.77
N PHE A 172 1.72 11.85 -0.55
CA PHE A 172 2.86 11.59 -1.41
C PHE A 172 3.75 12.83 -1.58
N ASN A 173 3.14 14.01 -1.80
CA ASN A 173 3.87 15.26 -2.06
C ASN A 173 4.51 15.84 -0.80
N ASN A 174 3.85 15.71 0.36
CA ASN A 174 4.40 16.04 1.67
C ASN A 174 4.61 14.73 2.45
N TYR A 175 5.58 13.95 2.01
CA TYR A 175 5.76 12.56 2.41
C TYR A 175 5.72 12.36 3.92
N GLY A 176 5.00 11.32 4.35
CA GLY A 176 4.84 10.97 5.75
C GLY A 176 3.92 11.88 6.57
N GLN A 177 3.37 12.96 5.99
CA GLN A 177 2.43 13.83 6.68
C GLN A 177 1.00 13.32 6.54
N SER A 178 0.22 13.52 7.61
CA SER A 178 -1.23 13.32 7.62
C SER A 178 -1.94 14.64 7.91
N LEU A 179 -3.17 14.77 7.41
CA LEU A 179 -4.02 15.90 7.76
C LEU A 179 -4.75 15.62 9.07
N GLN A 180 -4.80 16.64 9.94
CA GLN A 180 -5.57 16.64 11.17
C GLN A 180 -6.90 17.37 10.97
N ASN A 181 -7.86 17.12 11.85
CA ASN A 181 -9.16 17.82 11.87
C ASN A 181 -9.94 17.73 10.55
N GLN A 182 -9.98 16.55 9.97
CA GLN A 182 -10.68 16.26 8.70
C GLN A 182 -11.96 15.45 8.93
N ASP A 183 -12.76 15.83 9.91
CA ASP A 183 -13.99 15.10 10.28
C ASP A 183 -14.99 15.04 9.13
N ASP A 184 -14.97 16.03 8.23
CA ASP A 184 -15.78 16.05 7.00
C ASP A 184 -15.46 14.86 6.06
N TRP A 185 -14.30 14.22 6.21
CA TRP A 185 -13.89 13.06 5.43
C TRP A 185 -14.25 11.72 6.09
N MET A 186 -14.90 11.75 7.24
CA MET A 186 -15.45 10.52 7.82
C MET A 186 -16.55 9.95 6.92
N VAL A 187 -16.54 8.64 6.75
CA VAL A 187 -17.62 7.92 6.06
C VAL A 187 -18.80 7.78 7.03
N THR A 188 -19.90 8.41 6.70
CA THR A 188 -21.13 8.42 7.51
C THR A 188 -22.26 7.69 6.82
N GLN A 189 -23.31 7.33 7.57
CA GLN A 189 -24.52 6.75 7.00
C GLN A 189 -25.14 7.65 5.91
N GLU A 190 -25.15 8.98 6.13
CA GLU A 190 -25.64 9.94 5.14
C GLU A 190 -24.91 9.82 3.80
N LYS A 191 -23.57 9.70 3.84
CA LYS A 191 -22.75 9.54 2.64
C LYS A 191 -22.96 8.17 2.00
N MET A 192 -23.08 7.11 2.79
CA MET A 192 -23.33 5.77 2.29
C MET A 192 -24.71 5.65 1.62
N ASN A 193 -25.69 6.48 2.01
CA ASN A 193 -26.99 6.53 1.34
C ASN A 193 -26.95 7.10 -0.09
N LEU A 194 -25.79 7.60 -0.56
CA LEU A 194 -25.57 8.07 -1.94
C LEU A 194 -25.14 6.93 -2.88
N THR A 195 -24.76 5.78 -2.33
CA THR A 195 -24.32 4.59 -3.09
C THR A 195 -25.51 3.80 -3.63
N ASN A 196 -25.25 2.86 -4.53
CA ASN A 196 -26.27 1.93 -5.06
C ASN A 196 -26.76 0.94 -4.01
#